data_3f62db5c9a79e1336ddcded9b90798b4
#
_entry.id   3f62db5c9a79e1336ddcded9b90798b4
#
_cell.length_a   1.000
_cell.length_b   1.000
_cell.length_c   1.000
_cell.angle_alpha   90.00
_cell.angle_beta   90.00
_cell.angle_gamma   90.00
#
_symmetry.space_group_name_H-M   'P 1'
#
loop_
_entity.id
_entity.type
_entity.pdbx_description
1 polymer ?
#
loop_
_entity_poly.entity_id
_entity_poly.type
_entity_poly.pdbx_seq_one_letter_code
_entity_poly.pdbx_strand_id
1 'polypeptide(L)'
;IAMFCDVQPEAVIENRTASTIYEVPLMMQKEGLDKIALKKLNMDYGPADMSDWEKMVYKINHPQKRIKIAVVGKYVELPDAYISVTEALHHGGIANDAQVKINWVNAEEIEENPDMDLDEVFVGCKGILVRGQDQGHPVRARAQDSVPRPLPRHAVCGHRVCPPRLWHG
;
A
#
# COMPACT_ATOMS: atom_id res chain seq x y z
N ILE A 1 -32.39 12.85 8.31
CA ILE A 1 -32.01 11.53 7.71
C ILE A 1 -32.88 10.44 8.33
N ALA A 2 -32.87 10.24 9.66
CA ALA A 2 -33.57 9.15 10.34
C ALA A 2 -35.04 9.02 9.90
N MET A 3 -35.77 10.10 9.87
CA MET A 3 -37.18 10.13 9.45
C MET A 3 -37.39 9.71 7.98
N PHE A 4 -36.48 10.10 7.08
CA PHE A 4 -36.60 9.76 5.66
C PHE A 4 -36.18 8.33 5.36
N CYS A 5 -35.27 7.78 6.16
CA CYS A 5 -34.74 6.40 5.98
C CYS A 5 -35.49 5.37 6.84
N ASP A 6 -36.51 5.81 7.59
CA ASP A 6 -37.27 4.97 8.53
C ASP A 6 -36.38 4.18 9.49
N VAL A 7 -35.40 4.88 10.05
CA VAL A 7 -34.46 4.33 11.04
C VAL A 7 -34.51 5.14 12.33
N GLN A 8 -34.10 4.53 13.43
CA GLN A 8 -33.97 5.25 14.68
C GLN A 8 -32.83 6.29 14.59
N PRO A 9 -32.95 7.46 15.24
CA PRO A 9 -31.93 8.51 15.22
C PRO A 9 -30.52 8.00 15.57
N GLU A 10 -30.42 7.06 16.51
CA GLU A 10 -29.18 6.47 16.97
C GLU A 10 -28.50 5.62 15.89
N ALA A 11 -29.26 5.19 14.87
CA ALA A 11 -28.74 4.42 13.74
C ALA A 11 -28.18 5.31 12.62
N VAL A 12 -28.25 6.62 12.77
CA VAL A 12 -27.62 7.57 11.85
C VAL A 12 -26.23 7.89 12.36
N ILE A 13 -25.25 7.25 11.76
CA ILE A 13 -23.83 7.35 12.13
C ILE A 13 -23.15 8.43 11.28
N GLU A 14 -22.40 9.32 11.91
CA GLU A 14 -21.62 10.33 11.22
C GLU A 14 -20.33 9.72 10.68
N ASN A 15 -20.09 9.90 9.38
CA ASN A 15 -18.81 9.54 8.75
C ASN A 15 -18.04 10.82 8.43
N ARG A 16 -17.05 11.16 9.25
CA ARG A 16 -16.18 12.32 9.07
C ARG A 16 -15.01 12.00 8.17
N THR A 17 -14.38 13.03 7.61
CA THR A 17 -13.13 12.88 6.88
C THR A 17 -12.04 12.36 7.82
N ALA A 18 -11.42 11.25 7.45
CA ALA A 18 -10.31 10.63 8.18
C ALA A 18 -8.96 10.95 7.51
N SER A 19 -7.87 10.85 8.24
CA SER A 19 -6.51 11.01 7.72
C SER A 19 -6.12 9.87 6.76
N THR A 20 -6.66 8.70 7.01
CA THR A 20 -6.49 7.49 6.20
C THR A 20 -7.77 6.65 6.24
N ILE A 21 -8.01 5.89 5.19
CA ILE A 21 -9.16 4.95 5.14
C ILE A 21 -9.13 3.93 6.28
N TYR A 22 -7.95 3.61 6.79
CA TYR A 22 -7.77 2.67 7.92
C TYR A 22 -8.23 3.23 9.26
N GLU A 23 -8.42 4.55 9.39
CA GLU A 23 -8.97 5.18 10.59
C GLU A 23 -10.51 5.05 10.66
N VAL A 24 -11.17 4.88 9.51
CA VAL A 24 -12.64 4.84 9.42
C VAL A 24 -13.26 3.76 10.32
N PRO A 25 -12.76 2.51 10.40
CA PRO A 25 -13.33 1.52 11.31
C PRO A 25 -13.32 1.94 12.79
N LEU A 26 -12.25 2.62 13.24
CA LEU A 26 -12.16 3.14 14.61
C LEU A 26 -13.18 4.25 14.87
N MET A 27 -13.37 5.12 13.89
CA MET A 27 -14.38 6.18 13.96
C MET A 27 -15.79 5.59 14.04
N MET A 28 -16.11 4.61 13.20
CA MET A 28 -17.41 3.94 13.17
C MET A 28 -17.69 3.18 14.47
N GLN A 29 -16.68 2.51 15.03
CA GLN A 29 -16.80 1.85 16.34
C GLN A 29 -17.07 2.87 17.45
N LYS A 30 -16.37 4.02 17.43
CA LYS A 30 -16.55 5.08 18.42
C LYS A 30 -17.97 5.65 18.38
N GLU A 31 -18.56 5.76 17.20
CA GLU A 31 -19.97 6.18 17.00
C GLU A 31 -20.96 5.05 17.32
N GLY A 32 -20.50 3.82 17.60
CA GLY A 32 -21.30 2.70 18.04
C GLY A 32 -21.98 1.90 16.93
N LEU A 33 -21.49 2.01 15.67
CA LEU A 33 -22.04 1.28 14.53
C LEU A 33 -22.13 -0.22 14.76
N ASP A 34 -21.05 -0.80 15.31
CA ASP A 34 -20.94 -2.21 15.67
C ASP A 34 -22.08 -2.65 16.61
N LYS A 35 -22.27 -1.90 17.70
CA LYS A 35 -23.32 -2.19 18.69
C LYS A 35 -24.73 -2.11 18.12
N ILE A 36 -24.98 -1.07 17.30
CA ILE A 36 -26.27 -0.87 16.66
C ILE A 36 -26.56 -1.99 15.66
N ALA A 37 -25.56 -2.37 14.85
CA ALA A 37 -25.67 -3.45 13.86
C ALA A 37 -25.96 -4.80 14.56
N LEU A 38 -25.19 -5.16 15.57
CA LEU A 38 -25.35 -6.40 16.33
C LEU A 38 -26.72 -6.48 17.02
N LYS A 39 -27.16 -5.35 17.62
CA LYS A 39 -28.49 -5.27 18.23
C LYS A 39 -29.62 -5.51 17.21
N LYS A 40 -29.51 -4.93 16.02
CA LYS A 40 -30.48 -5.12 14.94
C LYS A 40 -30.48 -6.53 14.36
N LEU A 41 -29.33 -7.20 14.36
CA LEU A 41 -29.19 -8.58 13.93
C LEU A 41 -29.54 -9.61 15.01
N ASN A 42 -29.92 -9.18 16.21
CA ASN A 42 -30.15 -10.01 17.39
C ASN A 42 -28.93 -10.93 17.71
N MET A 43 -27.73 -10.37 17.55
CA MET A 43 -26.48 -11.04 17.85
C MET A 43 -25.92 -10.47 19.15
N ASP A 44 -25.51 -11.38 20.04
CA ASP A 44 -24.88 -10.99 21.30
C ASP A 44 -23.38 -11.27 21.20
N TYR A 45 -22.59 -10.21 21.16
CA TYR A 45 -21.15 -10.24 21.17
C TYR A 45 -20.60 -9.31 22.23
N GLY A 46 -19.50 -9.71 22.85
CA GLY A 46 -18.73 -8.85 23.72
C GLY A 46 -18.16 -7.62 22.98
N PRO A 47 -17.51 -6.69 23.71
CA PRO A 47 -16.89 -5.52 23.09
C PRO A 47 -15.81 -5.95 22.09
N ALA A 48 -15.79 -5.29 20.92
CA ALA A 48 -14.78 -5.54 19.92
C ALA A 48 -13.41 -5.05 20.42
N ASP A 49 -12.40 -5.90 20.33
CA ASP A 49 -11.01 -5.50 20.58
C ASP A 49 -10.40 -4.97 19.30
N MET A 50 -10.15 -3.66 19.26
CA MET A 50 -9.53 -2.95 18.14
C MET A 50 -8.07 -2.57 18.39
N SER A 51 -7.45 -3.11 19.43
CA SER A 51 -6.11 -2.70 19.87
C SER A 51 -5.03 -2.88 18.78
N ASP A 52 -5.09 -3.95 18.00
CA ASP A 52 -4.13 -4.18 16.89
C ASP A 52 -4.40 -3.27 15.70
N TRP A 53 -5.67 -2.93 15.47
CA TRP A 53 -6.05 -1.97 14.45
C TRP A 53 -5.61 -0.54 14.81
N GLU A 54 -5.77 -0.15 16.07
CA GLU A 54 -5.27 1.13 16.59
C GLU A 54 -3.74 1.26 16.44
N LYS A 55 -3.01 0.18 16.79
CA LYS A 55 -1.55 0.13 16.58
C LYS A 55 -1.17 0.29 15.11
N MET A 56 -1.91 -0.34 14.20
CA MET A 56 -1.68 -0.20 12.76
C MET A 56 -1.91 1.24 12.29
N VAL A 57 -3.03 1.86 12.67
CA VAL A 57 -3.33 3.26 12.33
C VAL A 57 -2.29 4.20 12.92
N TYR A 58 -1.82 3.94 14.14
CA TYR A 58 -0.73 4.70 14.74
C TYR A 58 0.55 4.65 13.90
N LYS A 59 0.95 3.46 13.42
CA LYS A 59 2.12 3.29 12.55
C LYS A 59 1.99 4.02 11.22
N ILE A 60 0.78 4.03 10.63
CA ILE A 60 0.50 4.75 9.39
C ILE A 60 0.76 6.25 9.58
N ASN A 61 0.28 6.81 10.69
CA ASN A 61 0.38 8.23 10.98
C ASN A 61 1.77 8.66 11.51
N HIS A 62 2.55 7.70 12.06
CA HIS A 62 3.85 7.97 12.67
C HIS A 62 4.95 7.04 12.12
N PRO A 63 5.23 7.08 10.81
CA PRO A 63 6.25 6.22 10.22
C PRO A 63 7.65 6.60 10.73
N GLN A 64 8.43 5.61 11.12
CA GLN A 64 9.80 5.81 11.64
C GLN A 64 10.83 6.05 10.52
N LYS A 65 10.51 5.59 9.31
CA LYS A 65 11.40 5.62 8.13
C LYS A 65 10.64 6.12 6.91
N ARG A 66 11.38 6.65 5.95
CA ARG A 66 10.86 6.94 4.61
C ARG A 66 11.72 6.23 3.60
N ILE A 67 11.10 5.47 2.72
CA ILE A 67 11.77 4.74 1.65
C ILE A 67 11.15 5.11 0.31
N LYS A 68 11.99 5.19 -0.73
CA LYS A 68 11.56 5.42 -2.11
C LYS A 68 11.67 4.10 -2.87
N ILE A 69 10.59 3.68 -3.52
CA ILE A 69 10.52 2.47 -4.35
C ILE A 69 10.15 2.91 -5.77
N ALA A 70 10.93 2.51 -6.76
CA ALA A 70 10.57 2.73 -8.15
C ALA A 70 9.59 1.65 -8.61
N VAL A 71 8.52 2.07 -9.28
CA VAL A 71 7.59 1.17 -9.98
C VAL A 71 7.69 1.46 -11.47
N VAL A 72 8.26 0.51 -12.19
CA VAL A 72 8.46 0.59 -13.63
C VAL A 72 7.36 -0.18 -14.34
N GLY A 73 6.68 0.47 -15.27
CA GLY A 73 5.61 -0.18 -16.03
C GLY A 73 5.02 0.71 -17.11
N LYS A 74 4.10 0.13 -17.89
CA LYS A 74 3.30 0.88 -18.86
C LYS A 74 2.09 1.51 -18.19
N TYR A 75 1.61 2.62 -18.74
CA TYR A 75 0.42 3.33 -18.24
C TYR A 75 0.51 3.76 -16.77
N VAL A 76 1.70 4.15 -16.33
CA VAL A 76 1.95 4.61 -14.95
C VAL A 76 1.18 5.89 -14.60
N GLU A 77 0.68 6.61 -15.59
CA GLU A 77 -0.17 7.78 -15.45
C GLU A 77 -1.63 7.44 -15.08
N LEU A 78 -2.02 6.15 -15.18
CA LEU A 78 -3.34 5.67 -14.81
C LEU A 78 -3.31 5.04 -13.41
N PRO A 79 -3.68 5.79 -12.35
CA PRO A 79 -3.60 5.33 -10.96
C PRO A 79 -4.35 4.02 -10.74
N ASP A 80 -5.50 3.85 -11.39
CA ASP A 80 -6.38 2.69 -11.22
C ASP A 80 -5.71 1.38 -11.67
N ALA A 81 -4.81 1.44 -12.66
CA ALA A 81 -4.08 0.26 -13.13
C ALA A 81 -3.12 -0.32 -12.07
N TYR A 82 -2.78 0.48 -11.06
CA TYR A 82 -1.75 0.16 -10.07
C TYR A 82 -2.24 0.15 -8.62
N ILE A 83 -3.54 0.32 -8.37
CA ILE A 83 -4.10 0.40 -7.00
C ILE A 83 -3.60 -0.76 -6.13
N SER A 84 -3.72 -2.01 -6.60
CA SER A 84 -3.32 -3.18 -5.83
C SER A 84 -1.81 -3.23 -5.54
N VAL A 85 -1.00 -2.74 -6.48
CA VAL A 85 0.47 -2.66 -6.31
C VAL A 85 0.82 -1.58 -5.29
N THR A 86 0.18 -0.42 -5.40
CA THR A 86 0.35 0.70 -4.47
C THR A 86 -0.02 0.30 -3.04
N GLU A 87 -1.19 -0.32 -2.87
CA GLU A 87 -1.66 -0.80 -1.57
C GLU A 87 -0.74 -1.89 -1.00
N ALA A 88 -0.28 -2.82 -1.82
CA ALA A 88 0.67 -3.86 -1.38
C ALA A 88 2.00 -3.25 -0.89
N LEU A 89 2.51 -2.21 -1.57
CA LEU A 89 3.70 -1.50 -1.15
C LEU A 89 3.47 -0.71 0.15
N HIS A 90 2.31 -0.06 0.29
CA HIS A 90 1.92 0.63 1.52
C HIS A 90 1.81 -0.34 2.69
N HIS A 91 1.15 -1.49 2.52
CA HIS A 91 1.04 -2.53 3.56
C HIS A 91 2.42 -3.08 3.96
N GLY A 92 3.30 -3.32 2.99
CA GLY A 92 4.69 -3.68 3.26
C GLY A 92 5.43 -2.61 4.06
N GLY A 93 5.16 -1.34 3.76
CA GLY A 93 5.67 -0.19 4.51
C GLY A 93 5.19 -0.19 5.96
N ILE A 94 3.88 -0.33 6.20
CA ILE A 94 3.27 -0.36 7.53
C ILE A 94 3.88 -1.48 8.38
N ALA A 95 4.03 -2.67 7.81
CA ALA A 95 4.63 -3.81 8.50
C ALA A 95 6.09 -3.55 8.93
N ASN A 96 6.81 -2.68 8.22
CA ASN A 96 8.21 -2.33 8.47
C ASN A 96 8.41 -0.94 9.09
N ASP A 97 7.35 -0.32 9.63
CA ASP A 97 7.34 1.03 10.21
C ASP A 97 7.91 2.10 9.27
N ALA A 98 7.61 1.95 7.95
CA ALA A 98 8.14 2.79 6.88
C ALA A 98 7.02 3.39 6.03
N GLN A 99 7.14 4.68 5.74
CA GLN A 99 6.35 5.32 4.69
C GLN A 99 7.00 5.05 3.34
N VAL A 100 6.28 4.42 2.43
CA VAL A 100 6.73 4.16 1.06
C VAL A 100 6.34 5.33 0.16
N LYS A 101 7.34 5.96 -0.48
CA LYS A 101 7.14 6.90 -1.57
C LYS A 101 7.39 6.17 -2.90
N ILE A 102 6.39 6.11 -3.75
CA ILE A 102 6.50 5.47 -5.05
C ILE A 102 7.09 6.46 -6.07
N ASN A 103 8.10 6.01 -6.80
CA ASN A 103 8.67 6.69 -7.95
C ASN A 103 8.14 5.98 -9.21
N TRP A 104 7.23 6.62 -9.91
CA TRP A 104 6.66 6.07 -11.13
C TRP A 104 7.62 6.26 -12.28
N VAL A 105 7.88 5.19 -13.03
CA VAL A 105 8.79 5.20 -14.18
C VAL A 105 8.10 4.52 -15.34
N ASN A 106 7.93 5.26 -16.43
CA ASN A 106 7.34 4.74 -17.65
C ASN A 106 8.34 3.81 -18.37
N ALA A 107 7.94 2.56 -18.59
CA ALA A 107 8.77 1.59 -19.27
C ALA A 107 9.01 1.94 -20.75
N GLU A 108 8.04 2.59 -21.40
CA GLU A 108 8.13 3.00 -22.81
C GLU A 108 9.21 4.08 -22.99
N GLU A 109 9.31 5.04 -22.05
CA GLU A 109 10.36 6.06 -22.09
C GLU A 109 11.77 5.47 -22.01
N ILE A 110 11.94 4.39 -21.21
CA ILE A 110 13.23 3.68 -21.12
C ILE A 110 13.53 2.89 -22.40
N GLU A 111 12.49 2.35 -23.06
CA GLU A 111 12.63 1.60 -24.32
C GLU A 111 12.99 2.54 -25.48
N GLU A 112 12.33 3.70 -25.55
CA GLU A 112 12.54 4.70 -26.60
C GLU A 112 13.87 5.44 -26.46
N ASN A 113 14.42 5.54 -25.24
CA ASN A 113 15.66 6.24 -24.96
C ASN A 113 16.76 5.27 -24.41
N PRO A 114 17.44 4.52 -25.29
CA PRO A 114 18.49 3.58 -24.85
C PRO A 114 19.64 4.23 -24.08
N ASP A 115 19.90 5.51 -24.32
CA ASP A 115 20.97 6.29 -23.70
C ASP A 115 20.54 6.98 -22.39
N MET A 116 19.29 6.74 -21.91
CA MET A 116 18.79 7.28 -20.64
C MET A 116 19.67 6.81 -19.48
N ASP A 117 20.08 7.76 -18.65
CA ASP A 117 20.84 7.45 -17.41
C ASP A 117 19.88 6.86 -16.34
N LEU A 118 19.91 5.54 -16.20
CA LEU A 118 19.07 4.84 -15.23
C LEU A 118 19.51 5.08 -13.79
N ASP A 119 20.77 5.44 -13.55
CA ASP A 119 21.25 5.76 -12.20
C ASP A 119 20.60 7.07 -11.72
N GLU A 120 20.38 8.03 -12.62
CA GLU A 120 19.63 9.24 -12.31
C GLU A 120 18.14 8.95 -12.06
N VAL A 121 17.51 8.14 -12.90
CA VAL A 121 16.08 7.76 -12.79
C VAL A 121 15.79 7.07 -11.45
N PHE A 122 16.70 6.20 -11.00
CA PHE A 122 16.53 5.42 -9.77
C PHE A 122 17.23 6.02 -8.56
N VAL A 123 17.68 7.24 -8.65
CA VAL A 123 18.39 7.93 -7.56
C VAL A 123 17.56 7.92 -6.27
N GLY A 124 18.19 7.42 -5.21
CA GLY A 124 17.57 7.35 -3.88
C GLY A 124 16.53 6.24 -3.70
N CYS A 125 16.23 5.44 -4.74
CA CYS A 125 15.34 4.30 -4.62
C CYS A 125 16.04 3.16 -3.84
N LYS A 126 15.29 2.53 -2.93
CA LYS A 126 15.74 1.38 -2.14
C LYS A 126 15.31 0.04 -2.75
N GLY A 127 14.50 0.08 -3.78
CA GLY A 127 14.07 -1.09 -4.54
C GLY A 127 13.39 -0.67 -5.83
N ILE A 128 13.32 -1.60 -6.77
CA ILE A 128 12.66 -1.42 -8.06
C ILE A 128 11.67 -2.57 -8.26
N LEU A 129 10.42 -2.24 -8.54
CA LEU A 129 9.38 -3.17 -8.94
C LEU A 129 9.10 -2.97 -10.42
N VAL A 130 9.29 -4.01 -11.22
CA VAL A 130 8.98 -3.98 -12.66
C VAL A 130 7.70 -4.76 -12.91
N ARG A 131 6.69 -4.08 -13.44
CA ARG A 131 5.46 -4.71 -13.93
C ARG A 131 5.60 -4.96 -15.42
N GLY A 132 5.98 -6.18 -15.78
CA GLY A 132 6.09 -6.63 -17.17
C GLY A 132 5.41 -7.97 -17.36
N GLN A 133 4.92 -8.24 -18.56
CA GLN A 133 4.30 -9.53 -18.89
C GLN A 133 5.34 -10.61 -19.18
N ASP A 134 6.59 -10.24 -19.49
CA ASP A 134 7.65 -11.17 -19.86
C ASP A 134 8.85 -11.14 -18.93
N GLN A 135 9.35 -12.33 -18.59
CA GLN A 135 10.53 -12.49 -17.73
C GLN A 135 11.84 -12.02 -18.40
N GLY A 136 11.83 -11.78 -19.70
CA GLY A 136 12.98 -11.36 -20.50
C GLY A 136 12.96 -9.89 -20.94
N HIS A 137 12.10 -9.06 -20.36
CA HIS A 137 11.96 -7.68 -20.78
C HIS A 137 13.26 -6.87 -20.58
N PRO A 138 13.75 -6.13 -21.60
CA PRO A 138 15.01 -5.42 -21.54
C PRO A 138 15.11 -4.39 -20.42
N VAL A 139 13.98 -3.75 -20.07
CA VAL A 139 13.89 -2.82 -18.94
C VAL A 139 14.23 -3.49 -17.61
N ARG A 140 13.80 -4.74 -17.41
CA ARG A 140 14.12 -5.49 -16.19
C ARG A 140 15.61 -5.76 -16.05
N ALA A 141 16.27 -6.16 -17.12
CA ALA A 141 17.70 -6.41 -17.13
C ALA A 141 18.49 -5.13 -16.82
N ARG A 142 18.19 -4.04 -17.51
CA ARG A 142 18.82 -2.74 -17.29
C ARG A 142 18.58 -2.20 -15.87
N ALA A 143 17.35 -2.31 -15.34
CA ALA A 143 17.03 -1.88 -13.99
C ALA A 143 17.76 -2.68 -12.90
N GLN A 144 18.05 -3.97 -13.15
CA GLN A 144 18.83 -4.81 -12.22
C GLN A 144 20.29 -4.37 -12.09
N ASP A 145 20.88 -3.90 -13.19
CA ASP A 145 22.27 -3.47 -13.22
C ASP A 145 22.47 -2.09 -12.57
N SER A 146 21.42 -1.24 -12.59
CA SER A 146 21.44 0.13 -12.06
C SER A 146 21.16 0.24 -10.55
N VAL A 147 20.78 -0.85 -9.87
CA VAL A 147 20.57 -0.83 -8.41
C VAL A 147 21.92 -0.86 -7.69
N PRO A 148 22.24 0.16 -6.86
CA PRO A 148 23.48 0.16 -6.09
C PRO A 148 23.60 -1.11 -5.24
N ARG A 149 24.67 -1.87 -5.39
CA ARG A 149 24.98 -2.96 -4.45
C ARG A 149 25.26 -2.34 -3.06
N PRO A 150 24.51 -2.73 -1.97
CA PRO A 150 24.23 -4.11 -1.62
C PRO A 150 22.73 -4.43 -1.40
N LEU A 151 21.89 -4.31 -2.39
CA LEU A 151 20.56 -4.90 -2.26
C LEU A 151 20.64 -6.38 -2.68
N PRO A 152 20.07 -7.32 -1.89
CA PRO A 152 20.03 -8.71 -2.29
C PRO A 152 19.29 -8.83 -3.64
N ARG A 153 19.81 -9.67 -4.52
CA ARG A 153 19.31 -9.89 -5.91
C ARG A 153 17.81 -10.25 -6.02
N HIS A 154 17.12 -10.31 -4.89
CA HIS A 154 15.69 -10.63 -4.78
C HIS A 154 14.77 -9.42 -4.80
N ALA A 155 15.30 -8.19 -4.87
CA ALA A 155 14.49 -6.97 -4.86
C ALA A 155 13.77 -6.69 -6.19
N VAL A 156 14.07 -7.46 -7.24
CA VAL A 156 13.40 -7.35 -8.55
C VAL A 156 12.46 -8.54 -8.69
N CYS A 157 11.21 -8.36 -8.30
CA CYS A 157 10.19 -9.41 -8.38
C CYS A 157 9.14 -9.04 -9.43
N GLY A 158 9.07 -9.83 -10.51
CA GLY A 158 7.92 -9.82 -11.38
C GLY A 158 6.77 -10.60 -10.74
N HIS A 159 5.58 -10.02 -10.63
CA HIS A 159 4.30 -10.60 -10.21
C HIS A 159 4.19 -11.36 -8.87
N ARG A 160 5.23 -11.51 -8.07
CA ARG A 160 5.12 -12.05 -6.72
C ARG A 160 5.85 -11.14 -5.74
N VAL A 161 5.13 -10.63 -4.78
CA VAL A 161 5.72 -10.18 -3.53
C VAL A 161 6.29 -11.44 -2.88
N CYS A 162 7.60 -11.67 -3.01
CA CYS A 162 8.25 -12.75 -2.28
C CYS A 162 8.24 -12.37 -0.80
N PRO A 163 7.61 -13.16 0.07
CA PRO A 163 7.76 -12.96 1.51
C PRO A 163 9.25 -13.11 1.86
N PRO A 164 9.75 -12.35 2.84
CA PRO A 164 11.11 -12.54 3.33
C PRO A 164 11.22 -13.98 3.84
N ARG A 165 12.05 -14.79 3.19
CA ARG A 165 12.44 -16.08 3.77
C ARG A 165 13.19 -15.77 5.05
N LEU A 166 12.63 -16.19 6.17
CA LEU A 166 13.33 -16.29 7.44
C LEU A 166 14.63 -17.08 7.20
N TRP A 167 15.74 -16.41 7.31
CA TRP A 167 17.04 -17.05 7.38
C TRP A 167 17.15 -17.65 8.77
N HIS A 168 16.99 -18.97 8.86
CA HIS A 168 17.56 -19.77 9.93
C HIS A 168 18.90 -20.27 9.45
N GLY A 169 19.94 -19.89 10.14
CA GLY A 169 21.31 -20.33 9.96
C GLY A 169 22.25 -19.36 10.62
#